data_cb52d3a5d8445ac28fd10bfc7f95ddc9
#
_entry.id   cb52d3a5d8445ac28fd10bfc7f95ddc9
#
_cell.length_a   1.000
_cell.length_b   1.000
_cell.length_c   1.000
_cell.angle_alpha   90.00
_cell.angle_beta   90.00
_cell.angle_gamma   90.00
#
_symmetry.space_group_name_H-M   'P 1'
#
loop_
_entity.id
_entity.type
_entity.pdbx_description
1 polymer ?
#
loop_
_entity_poly.entity_id
_entity_poly.type
_entity_poly.pdbx_seq_one_letter_code
_entity_poly.pdbx_strand_id
1 'polypeptide(L)'
;IFSIFKEMPYYNEHPELLIQLPFVNDSLNRTSVMATLTGTRSKSNKTVVLIGHTDTVGVADYGDMVNLATKPTELKSALKKLSLSEDIMADLNSEEYLFGRGILDMKCGVAMIMAVMEDMANRLDEWEGNVVFCAVGDEEGNSGGMLSFVPELIRLKERHGYDYLAVLDTDYVAPRYDGDDHRYIYIGTVGKLMPSFYIVGKETHVGQPFNGLDPTQIAGAIILKINKNIAYSDVVEGEVSLPPITLQHRDLKAEYSVQIARAVNLYFNYATHNSTPDQVMAKMLKAAYDSFYEIVSTLNERYDIFCKASHIETKPLTWKARVISYQDLYNAVYAERGEVLVERIEALKSEMLKDSRIDERLFSQHLVAAVHNMWSDKDPVVIVYFSPPYYPHNYVTGESEKERRLIETLKTVVTKHKGKRPIVGRKFYPYISDLSFASAPSSDRIESLKNNMPA
;
A
#
# COMPACT_ATOMS: atom_id res chain seq x y z
N ILE A 1 -5.57 19.06 -16.98
CA ILE A 1 -6.92 18.76 -16.48
C ILE A 1 -7.65 20.05 -16.16
N PHE A 2 -7.16 20.87 -15.22
CA PHE A 2 -7.82 22.12 -14.83
C PHE A 2 -8.13 23.03 -16.04
N SER A 3 -7.17 23.23 -16.94
CA SER A 3 -7.36 24.07 -18.14
C SER A 3 -8.43 23.50 -19.08
N ILE A 4 -8.50 22.18 -19.23
CA ILE A 4 -9.52 21.53 -20.08
C ILE A 4 -10.93 21.75 -19.51
N PHE A 5 -11.11 21.52 -18.20
CA PHE A 5 -12.41 21.78 -17.57
C PHE A 5 -12.79 23.27 -17.64
N LYS A 6 -11.82 24.17 -17.50
CA LYS A 6 -12.06 25.61 -17.59
C LYS A 6 -12.56 26.04 -18.97
N GLU A 7 -12.28 25.30 -20.02
CA GLU A 7 -12.81 25.56 -21.38
C GLU A 7 -14.27 25.13 -21.56
N MET A 8 -14.81 24.31 -20.64
CA MET A 8 -16.22 23.91 -20.68
C MET A 8 -17.14 25.07 -20.29
N PRO A 9 -18.22 25.38 -21.05
CA PRO A 9 -19.16 26.46 -20.74
C PRO A 9 -19.68 26.44 -19.32
N TYR A 10 -20.00 25.26 -18.78
CA TYR A 10 -20.50 25.09 -17.42
C TYR A 10 -19.58 25.71 -16.36
N TYR A 11 -18.26 25.50 -16.45
CA TYR A 11 -17.31 26.03 -15.46
C TYR A 11 -16.94 27.51 -15.72
N ASN A 12 -17.28 28.06 -16.88
CA ASN A 12 -17.22 29.49 -17.09
C ASN A 12 -18.36 30.23 -16.35
N GLU A 13 -19.52 29.57 -16.26
CA GLU A 13 -20.68 30.07 -15.52
C GLU A 13 -20.60 29.78 -14.02
N HIS A 14 -19.90 28.69 -13.63
CA HIS A 14 -19.72 28.20 -12.26
C HIS A 14 -18.27 27.99 -11.89
N PRO A 15 -17.43 29.05 -11.89
CA PRO A 15 -15.98 28.89 -11.64
C PRO A 15 -15.64 28.38 -10.24
N GLU A 16 -16.54 28.58 -9.26
CA GLU A 16 -16.39 28.06 -7.89
C GLU A 16 -16.49 26.55 -7.77
N LEU A 17 -17.01 25.87 -8.80
CA LEU A 17 -17.15 24.41 -8.85
C LEU A 17 -15.95 23.69 -9.49
N LEU A 18 -14.94 24.46 -9.90
CA LEU A 18 -13.66 23.94 -10.43
C LEU A 18 -12.51 24.51 -9.60
N ILE A 19 -11.91 23.70 -8.77
CA ILE A 19 -10.86 24.14 -7.85
C ILE A 19 -9.58 23.30 -7.97
N GLN A 20 -8.46 23.94 -7.63
CA GLN A 20 -7.20 23.26 -7.35
C GLN A 20 -7.07 23.06 -5.84
N LEU A 21 -6.97 21.80 -5.41
CA LEU A 21 -6.90 21.43 -4.03
C LEU A 21 -5.46 21.11 -3.64
N PRO A 22 -4.79 21.97 -2.85
CA PRO A 22 -3.39 21.76 -2.47
C PRO A 22 -3.25 20.57 -1.50
N PHE A 23 -2.15 19.84 -1.62
CA PHE A 23 -1.80 18.80 -0.68
C PHE A 23 -1.40 19.41 0.67
N VAL A 24 -1.75 18.68 1.74
CA VAL A 24 -1.39 19.11 3.11
C VAL A 24 0.09 18.83 3.36
N ASN A 25 0.83 19.84 3.82
CA ASN A 25 2.26 19.72 4.19
C ASN A 25 3.17 19.19 3.06
N ASP A 26 2.84 19.47 1.81
CA ASP A 26 3.60 19.00 0.66
C ASP A 26 4.72 19.98 0.25
N SER A 27 5.96 19.54 0.36
CA SER A 27 7.14 20.36 0.00
C SER A 27 7.25 20.65 -1.50
N LEU A 28 6.56 19.88 -2.34
CA LEU A 28 6.53 20.05 -3.79
C LEU A 28 5.39 20.98 -4.26
N ASN A 29 4.53 21.44 -3.33
CA ASN A 29 3.36 22.26 -3.61
C ASN A 29 2.43 21.64 -4.68
N ARG A 30 2.24 20.32 -4.63
CA ARG A 30 1.35 19.61 -5.55
C ARG A 30 -0.11 19.93 -5.27
N THR A 31 -0.95 19.79 -6.28
CA THR A 31 -2.40 20.01 -6.18
C THR A 31 -3.17 18.92 -6.91
N SER A 32 -4.32 18.54 -6.37
CA SER A 32 -5.36 17.80 -7.09
C SER A 32 -6.29 18.79 -7.82
N VAL A 33 -7.04 18.31 -8.80
CA VAL A 33 -8.08 19.10 -9.47
C VAL A 33 -9.43 18.52 -9.10
N MET A 34 -10.31 19.33 -8.51
CA MET A 34 -11.67 18.94 -8.19
C MET A 34 -12.66 19.70 -9.06
N ALA A 35 -13.60 18.99 -9.68
CA ALA A 35 -14.65 19.52 -10.53
C ALA A 35 -16.01 18.96 -10.09
N THR A 36 -17.01 19.83 -9.91
CA THR A 36 -18.36 19.45 -9.50
C THR A 36 -19.36 19.79 -10.60
N LEU A 37 -20.26 18.83 -10.92
CA LEU A 37 -21.42 19.07 -11.78
C LEU A 37 -22.70 18.86 -10.99
N THR A 38 -23.74 19.69 -11.25
CA THR A 38 -25.05 19.56 -10.65
C THR A 38 -26.11 19.45 -11.74
N GLY A 39 -26.86 18.34 -11.74
CA GLY A 39 -28.01 18.14 -12.64
C GLY A 39 -29.17 19.04 -12.27
N THR A 40 -29.94 19.45 -13.28
CA THR A 40 -31.01 20.44 -13.12
C THR A 40 -32.43 19.87 -13.25
N ARG A 41 -32.59 18.57 -13.63
CA ARG A 41 -33.92 17.95 -13.77
C ARG A 41 -34.77 18.04 -12.52
N SER A 42 -34.18 17.89 -11.35
CA SER A 42 -34.82 18.13 -10.06
C SER A 42 -33.77 18.44 -8.99
N LYS A 43 -34.21 19.10 -7.89
CA LYS A 43 -33.31 19.32 -6.74
C LYS A 43 -33.03 17.98 -6.03
N SER A 44 -31.77 17.63 -5.92
CA SER A 44 -31.33 16.43 -5.22
C SER A 44 -29.95 16.66 -4.62
N ASN A 45 -29.71 16.14 -3.42
CA ASN A 45 -28.42 16.17 -2.77
C ASN A 45 -27.63 14.86 -2.95
N LYS A 46 -28.18 13.90 -3.68
CA LYS A 46 -27.51 12.64 -4.00
C LYS A 46 -26.29 12.91 -4.85
N THR A 47 -25.16 12.35 -4.42
CA THR A 47 -23.86 12.68 -5.01
C THR A 47 -23.08 11.41 -5.29
N VAL A 48 -22.54 11.30 -6.51
CA VAL A 48 -21.56 10.28 -6.90
C VAL A 48 -20.19 10.94 -6.95
N VAL A 49 -19.20 10.28 -6.38
CA VAL A 49 -17.81 10.71 -6.41
C VAL A 49 -17.07 9.89 -7.45
N LEU A 50 -16.29 10.55 -8.30
CA LEU A 50 -15.40 9.96 -9.29
C LEU A 50 -13.97 10.31 -8.91
N ILE A 51 -13.07 9.34 -8.93
CA ILE A 51 -11.65 9.56 -8.68
C ILE A 51 -10.80 8.93 -9.77
N GLY A 52 -9.58 9.41 -9.90
CA GLY A 52 -8.54 8.83 -10.72
C GLY A 52 -7.23 9.57 -10.50
N HIS A 53 -6.12 8.84 -10.45
CA HIS A 53 -4.82 9.46 -10.17
C HIS A 53 -4.12 9.97 -11.43
N THR A 54 -3.24 10.94 -11.22
CA THR A 54 -2.54 11.65 -12.30
C THR A 54 -1.03 11.44 -12.31
N ASP A 55 -0.50 10.95 -11.20
CA ASP A 55 0.92 10.59 -11.07
C ASP A 55 1.22 9.22 -11.71
N THR A 56 2.44 8.79 -11.60
CA THR A 56 2.92 7.51 -12.14
C THR A 56 4.11 7.02 -11.35
N VAL A 57 4.36 5.72 -11.34
CA VAL A 57 5.65 5.18 -10.91
C VAL A 57 6.81 5.69 -11.78
N GLY A 58 8.03 5.46 -11.33
CA GLY A 58 9.24 5.86 -12.05
C GLY A 58 9.35 5.22 -13.44
N VAL A 59 10.31 5.70 -14.22
CA VAL A 59 10.54 5.30 -15.65
C VAL A 59 11.86 4.57 -15.87
N ALA A 60 12.55 4.16 -14.80
CA ALA A 60 13.85 3.50 -14.90
C ALA A 60 13.82 2.16 -15.66
N ASP A 61 12.67 1.49 -15.65
CA ASP A 61 12.40 0.25 -16.37
C ASP A 61 12.40 0.41 -17.90
N TYR A 62 12.34 1.65 -18.41
CA TYR A 62 12.47 1.93 -19.85
C TYR A 62 13.93 1.89 -20.37
N GLY A 63 14.94 1.76 -19.49
CA GLY A 63 16.36 1.66 -19.89
C GLY A 63 16.78 2.83 -20.77
N ASP A 64 17.34 2.53 -21.94
CA ASP A 64 17.82 3.56 -22.88
C ASP A 64 16.70 4.45 -23.45
N MET A 65 15.43 4.05 -23.29
CA MET A 65 14.27 4.81 -23.75
C MET A 65 13.61 5.65 -22.64
N VAL A 66 14.26 5.82 -21.48
CA VAL A 66 13.75 6.56 -20.32
C VAL A 66 13.22 7.96 -20.68
N ASN A 67 13.90 8.67 -21.60
CA ASN A 67 13.52 10.00 -22.05
C ASN A 67 12.30 10.01 -23.00
N LEU A 68 11.85 8.84 -23.46
CA LEU A 68 10.70 8.64 -24.31
C LEU A 68 9.48 8.08 -23.55
N ALA A 69 9.65 7.63 -22.33
CA ALA A 69 8.65 6.93 -21.54
C ALA A 69 7.29 7.66 -21.46
N THR A 70 7.29 8.99 -21.48
CA THR A 70 6.10 9.86 -21.44
C THR A 70 5.80 10.56 -22.80
N LYS A 71 6.41 10.10 -23.88
CA LYS A 71 6.23 10.64 -25.24
C LYS A 71 5.68 9.53 -26.17
N PRO A 72 4.38 9.32 -26.22
CA PRO A 72 3.77 8.16 -26.87
C PRO A 72 4.15 7.98 -28.34
N THR A 73 4.22 9.05 -29.11
CA THR A 73 4.52 9.01 -30.54
C THR A 73 5.97 8.60 -30.80
N GLU A 74 6.91 9.24 -30.09
CA GLU A 74 8.33 8.97 -30.20
C GLU A 74 8.67 7.59 -29.66
N LEU A 75 8.08 7.21 -28.52
CA LEU A 75 8.25 5.88 -27.94
C LEU A 75 7.76 4.78 -28.87
N LYS A 76 6.56 4.93 -29.45
CA LYS A 76 5.99 3.97 -30.42
C LYS A 76 6.94 3.80 -31.63
N SER A 77 7.51 4.90 -32.10
CA SER A 77 8.48 4.88 -33.20
C SER A 77 9.81 4.20 -32.83
N ALA A 78 10.26 4.33 -31.57
CA ALA A 78 11.45 3.67 -31.07
C ALA A 78 11.23 2.16 -30.86
N LEU A 79 10.09 1.78 -30.27
CA LEU A 79 9.71 0.38 -30.03
C LEU A 79 9.62 -0.44 -31.32
N LYS A 80 9.15 0.15 -32.43
CA LYS A 80 9.10 -0.51 -33.75
C LYS A 80 10.46 -0.94 -34.30
N LYS A 81 11.55 -0.42 -33.74
CA LYS A 81 12.94 -0.78 -34.13
C LYS A 81 13.50 -1.97 -33.37
N LEU A 82 12.77 -2.42 -32.34
CA LEU A 82 13.18 -3.56 -31.54
C LEU A 82 12.67 -4.87 -32.13
N SER A 83 13.34 -5.97 -31.77
CA SER A 83 12.87 -7.31 -32.07
C SER A 83 11.88 -7.74 -30.98
N LEU A 84 10.59 -7.62 -31.27
CA LEU A 84 9.48 -7.93 -30.36
C LEU A 84 8.62 -9.07 -30.93
N SER A 85 7.74 -9.65 -30.10
CA SER A 85 6.80 -10.68 -30.55
C SER A 85 5.83 -10.16 -31.62
N GLU A 86 5.27 -11.07 -32.42
CA GLU A 86 4.33 -10.73 -33.49
C GLU A 86 3.11 -9.96 -32.96
N ASP A 87 2.58 -10.35 -31.80
CA ASP A 87 1.42 -9.69 -31.17
C ASP A 87 1.73 -8.25 -30.81
N ILE A 88 2.88 -8.00 -30.17
CA ILE A 88 3.31 -6.65 -29.79
C ILE A 88 3.56 -5.81 -31.05
N MET A 89 4.14 -6.40 -32.11
CA MET A 89 4.36 -5.70 -33.38
C MET A 89 3.04 -5.37 -34.08
N ALA A 90 2.03 -6.23 -33.98
CA ALA A 90 0.69 -5.94 -34.48
C ALA A 90 0.06 -4.74 -33.75
N ASP A 91 0.12 -4.70 -32.44
CA ASP A 91 -0.36 -3.57 -31.63
C ASP A 91 0.39 -2.28 -31.94
N LEU A 92 1.74 -2.34 -32.08
CA LEU A 92 2.56 -1.19 -32.46
C LEU A 92 2.24 -0.64 -33.85
N ASN A 93 1.78 -1.47 -34.76
CA ASN A 93 1.40 -1.09 -36.14
C ASN A 93 -0.05 -0.60 -36.23
N SER A 94 -0.86 -0.88 -35.19
CA SER A 94 -2.24 -0.40 -35.12
C SER A 94 -2.29 1.09 -34.72
N GLU A 95 -3.32 1.80 -35.18
CA GLU A 95 -3.67 3.15 -34.72
C GLU A 95 -4.51 3.13 -33.41
N GLU A 96 -4.88 1.94 -32.93
CA GLU A 96 -5.78 1.77 -31.79
C GLU A 96 -5.06 1.81 -30.44
N TYR A 97 -3.71 1.73 -30.41
CA TYR A 97 -2.92 1.64 -29.17
C TYR A 97 -1.94 2.79 -29.00
N LEU A 98 -1.91 3.30 -27.77
CA LEU A 98 -0.90 4.24 -27.29
C LEU A 98 0.05 3.49 -26.34
N PHE A 99 1.34 3.85 -26.39
CA PHE A 99 2.38 3.27 -25.56
C PHE A 99 3.04 4.37 -24.73
N GLY A 100 3.19 4.16 -23.42
CA GLY A 100 3.89 5.09 -22.55
C GLY A 100 3.52 4.94 -21.08
N ARG A 101 4.38 5.43 -20.21
CA ARG A 101 4.15 5.46 -18.77
C ARG A 101 2.90 6.30 -18.44
N GLY A 102 2.04 5.78 -17.56
CA GLY A 102 0.84 6.45 -17.09
C GLY A 102 -0.33 6.49 -18.09
N ILE A 103 -0.21 5.86 -19.28
CA ILE A 103 -1.34 5.79 -20.21
C ILE A 103 -2.42 4.86 -19.69
N LEU A 104 -2.06 3.60 -19.38
CA LEU A 104 -2.98 2.62 -18.85
C LEU A 104 -3.29 2.89 -17.38
N ASP A 105 -2.28 3.15 -16.61
CA ASP A 105 -2.27 3.40 -15.18
C ASP A 105 -1.88 4.87 -14.93
N MET A 106 -2.89 5.81 -14.64
CA MET A 106 -4.28 5.54 -15.04
C MET A 106 -4.87 6.71 -15.82
N LYS A 107 -4.06 7.45 -16.61
CA LYS A 107 -4.53 8.66 -17.34
C LYS A 107 -5.65 8.37 -18.35
N CYS A 108 -5.74 7.12 -18.89
CA CYS A 108 -6.87 6.74 -19.71
C CYS A 108 -8.19 6.74 -18.93
N GLY A 109 -8.18 6.28 -17.67
CA GLY A 109 -9.33 6.34 -16.78
C GLY A 109 -9.75 7.77 -16.46
N VAL A 110 -8.81 8.63 -16.14
CA VAL A 110 -9.03 10.08 -15.93
C VAL A 110 -9.65 10.72 -17.18
N ALA A 111 -9.11 10.43 -18.36
CA ALA A 111 -9.63 10.98 -19.63
C ALA A 111 -11.08 10.50 -19.90
N MET A 112 -11.39 9.25 -19.61
CA MET A 112 -12.77 8.71 -19.72
C MET A 112 -13.74 9.44 -18.78
N ILE A 113 -13.35 9.69 -17.52
CA ILE A 113 -14.16 10.47 -16.57
C ILE A 113 -14.41 11.87 -17.13
N MET A 114 -13.37 12.55 -17.62
CA MET A 114 -13.48 13.89 -18.18
C MET A 114 -14.46 13.94 -19.37
N ALA A 115 -14.40 12.97 -20.29
CA ALA A 115 -15.31 12.87 -21.41
C ALA A 115 -16.77 12.62 -20.97
N VAL A 116 -16.98 11.75 -19.96
CA VAL A 116 -18.30 11.53 -19.38
C VAL A 116 -18.85 12.79 -18.72
N MET A 117 -18.01 13.54 -17.99
CA MET A 117 -18.42 14.80 -17.36
C MET A 117 -18.76 15.87 -18.39
N GLU A 118 -18.03 15.95 -19.49
CA GLU A 118 -18.35 16.86 -20.60
C GLU A 118 -19.72 16.52 -21.21
N ASP A 119 -19.97 15.25 -21.50
CA ASP A 119 -21.28 14.79 -22.00
C ASP A 119 -22.41 15.08 -20.99
N MET A 120 -22.18 14.85 -19.70
CA MET A 120 -23.15 15.16 -18.64
C MET A 120 -23.39 16.67 -18.49
N ALA A 121 -22.38 17.51 -18.65
CA ALA A 121 -22.51 18.97 -18.60
C ALA A 121 -23.36 19.51 -19.74
N ASN A 122 -23.38 18.86 -20.90
CA ASN A 122 -24.22 19.20 -22.04
C ASN A 122 -25.68 18.76 -21.91
N ARG A 123 -26.04 17.99 -20.87
CA ARG A 123 -27.35 17.39 -20.66
C ARG A 123 -27.83 17.49 -19.21
N LEU A 124 -27.62 18.64 -18.56
CA LEU A 124 -27.91 18.84 -17.13
C LEU A 124 -29.41 18.64 -16.77
N ASP A 125 -30.30 18.91 -17.71
CA ASP A 125 -31.75 18.75 -17.56
C ASP A 125 -32.25 17.30 -17.66
N GLU A 126 -31.38 16.36 -18.08
CA GLU A 126 -31.73 14.95 -18.16
C GLU A 126 -31.49 14.17 -16.86
N TRP A 127 -30.73 14.72 -15.92
CA TRP A 127 -30.38 14.03 -14.67
C TRP A 127 -30.48 14.93 -13.43
N GLU A 128 -30.45 14.31 -12.25
CA GLU A 128 -30.55 14.97 -10.94
C GLU A 128 -29.39 14.59 -10.03
N GLY A 129 -29.14 15.42 -9.01
CA GLY A 129 -28.06 15.20 -8.04
C GLY A 129 -26.73 15.81 -8.49
N ASN A 130 -25.65 15.30 -7.95
CA ASN A 130 -24.33 15.85 -8.14
C ASN A 130 -23.32 14.79 -8.53
N VAL A 131 -22.32 15.21 -9.29
CA VAL A 131 -21.08 14.45 -9.55
C VAL A 131 -19.91 15.28 -9.06
N VAL A 132 -19.09 14.73 -8.21
CA VAL A 132 -17.82 15.32 -7.76
C VAL A 132 -16.68 14.47 -8.30
N PHE A 133 -15.88 15.03 -9.19
CA PHE A 133 -14.66 14.38 -9.68
C PHE A 133 -13.45 14.98 -9.01
N CYS A 134 -12.49 14.15 -8.63
CA CYS A 134 -11.16 14.56 -8.24
C CYS A 134 -10.09 13.79 -9.01
N ALA A 135 -9.30 14.54 -9.78
CA ALA A 135 -8.06 14.04 -10.32
C ALA A 135 -6.98 14.19 -9.25
N VAL A 136 -6.75 13.11 -8.52
CA VAL A 136 -5.83 13.07 -7.38
C VAL A 136 -4.39 12.84 -7.84
N GLY A 137 -3.43 13.11 -7.00
CA GLY A 137 -2.03 12.79 -7.24
C GLY A 137 -1.45 12.04 -6.05
N ASP A 138 -0.26 11.43 -6.26
CA ASP A 138 0.50 10.72 -5.25
C ASP A 138 -0.12 9.36 -4.84
N GLU A 139 -0.95 8.76 -5.70
CA GLU A 139 -1.50 7.43 -5.46
C GLU A 139 -0.39 6.39 -5.39
N GLU A 140 0.55 6.45 -6.31
CA GLU A 140 1.73 5.60 -6.42
C GLU A 140 2.77 5.83 -5.28
N GLY A 141 2.53 6.82 -4.45
CA GLY A 141 3.35 7.17 -3.29
C GLY A 141 2.64 6.99 -1.96
N ASN A 142 2.11 8.06 -1.41
CA ASN A 142 1.50 8.13 -0.08
C ASN A 142 0.04 8.64 -0.12
N SER A 143 -0.61 8.64 -1.28
CA SER A 143 -1.99 9.09 -1.49
C SER A 143 -2.28 10.51 -0.96
N GLY A 144 -1.30 11.42 -1.07
CA GLY A 144 -1.40 12.80 -0.58
C GLY A 144 -2.60 13.55 -1.17
N GLY A 145 -2.98 13.22 -2.42
CA GLY A 145 -4.19 13.72 -3.07
C GLY A 145 -5.46 13.32 -2.32
N MET A 146 -5.61 12.05 -1.96
CA MET A 146 -6.79 11.58 -1.20
C MET A 146 -6.81 12.12 0.23
N LEU A 147 -5.65 12.22 0.89
CA LEU A 147 -5.56 12.80 2.22
C LEU A 147 -6.00 14.27 2.26
N SER A 148 -5.91 14.98 1.13
CA SER A 148 -6.44 16.35 0.97
C SER A 148 -7.90 16.38 0.51
N PHE A 149 -8.30 15.41 -0.32
CA PHE A 149 -9.64 15.35 -0.90
C PHE A 149 -10.72 14.89 0.08
N VAL A 150 -10.46 13.88 0.91
CA VAL A 150 -11.45 13.36 1.88
C VAL A 150 -11.94 14.45 2.85
N PRO A 151 -11.09 15.30 3.45
CA PRO A 151 -11.56 16.43 4.26
C PRO A 151 -12.43 17.41 3.47
N GLU A 152 -12.17 17.63 2.17
CA GLU A 152 -13.00 18.47 1.34
C GLU A 152 -14.37 17.88 1.06
N LEU A 153 -14.47 16.57 0.82
CA LEU A 153 -15.76 15.88 0.74
C LEU A 153 -16.59 16.05 2.01
N ILE A 154 -15.97 16.01 3.20
CA ILE A 154 -16.63 16.26 4.47
C ILE A 154 -17.18 17.71 4.51
N ARG A 155 -16.38 18.71 4.12
CA ARG A 155 -16.80 20.12 4.05
C ARG A 155 -17.94 20.33 3.06
N LEU A 156 -17.90 19.69 1.89
CA LEU A 156 -18.99 19.75 0.91
C LEU A 156 -20.28 19.14 1.47
N LYS A 157 -20.18 18.03 2.18
CA LYS A 157 -21.33 17.43 2.89
C LYS A 157 -21.93 18.38 3.92
N GLU A 158 -21.10 19.02 4.74
CA GLU A 158 -21.54 19.98 5.76
C GLU A 158 -22.17 21.24 5.15
N ARG A 159 -21.57 21.75 4.07
CA ARG A 159 -22.01 23.01 3.42
C ARG A 159 -23.25 22.83 2.54
N HIS A 160 -23.31 21.72 1.78
CA HIS A 160 -24.32 21.51 0.74
C HIS A 160 -25.29 20.37 1.06
N GLY A 161 -25.06 19.63 2.17
CA GLY A 161 -25.88 18.48 2.55
C GLY A 161 -25.74 17.28 1.61
N TYR A 162 -24.58 17.14 0.93
CA TYR A 162 -24.38 16.05 -0.03
C TYR A 162 -24.57 14.69 0.61
N ASP A 163 -25.34 13.83 -0.07
CA ASP A 163 -25.57 12.42 0.29
C ASP A 163 -24.78 11.53 -0.65
N TYR A 164 -23.56 11.18 -0.26
CA TYR A 164 -22.67 10.35 -1.06
C TYR A 164 -23.24 8.94 -1.22
N LEU A 165 -23.44 8.52 -2.47
CA LEU A 165 -24.00 7.23 -2.85
C LEU A 165 -22.93 6.19 -3.13
N ALA A 166 -21.88 6.58 -3.84
CA ALA A 166 -20.78 5.73 -4.25
C ALA A 166 -19.53 6.55 -4.56
N VAL A 167 -18.37 5.93 -4.46
CA VAL A 167 -17.12 6.39 -5.03
C VAL A 167 -16.74 5.42 -6.15
N LEU A 168 -16.47 5.93 -7.34
CA LEU A 168 -16.07 5.16 -8.52
C LEU A 168 -14.66 5.56 -8.93
N ASP A 169 -13.82 4.56 -9.12
CA ASP A 169 -12.45 4.68 -9.61
C ASP A 169 -12.34 3.99 -10.96
N THR A 170 -11.64 4.61 -11.88
CA THR A 170 -11.42 4.08 -13.24
C THR A 170 -9.99 3.61 -13.46
N ASP A 171 -9.36 3.16 -12.38
CA ASP A 171 -8.04 2.56 -12.44
C ASP A 171 -7.99 1.34 -13.36
N TYR A 172 -6.81 0.95 -13.79
CA TYR A 172 -6.66 -0.10 -14.79
C TYR A 172 -7.10 -1.48 -14.25
N VAL A 173 -7.58 -2.30 -15.17
CA VAL A 173 -7.97 -3.68 -14.87
C VAL A 173 -7.15 -4.62 -15.74
N ALA A 174 -6.29 -5.43 -15.09
CA ALA A 174 -5.48 -6.43 -15.76
C ALA A 174 -6.21 -7.78 -15.92
N PRO A 175 -5.84 -8.60 -16.92
CA PRO A 175 -6.18 -10.01 -16.95
C PRO A 175 -5.71 -10.71 -15.66
N ARG A 176 -6.50 -11.66 -15.16
CA ARG A 176 -6.16 -12.40 -13.93
C ARG A 176 -5.28 -13.63 -14.17
N TYR A 177 -5.23 -14.09 -15.41
CA TYR A 177 -4.41 -15.23 -15.87
C TYR A 177 -4.18 -15.12 -17.38
N ASP A 178 -3.20 -15.86 -17.89
CA ASP A 178 -2.90 -15.87 -19.32
C ASP A 178 -4.11 -16.38 -20.13
N GLY A 179 -4.51 -15.61 -21.14
CA GLY A 179 -5.68 -15.91 -21.98
C GLY A 179 -7.01 -15.47 -21.36
N ASP A 180 -7.00 -14.72 -20.27
CA ASP A 180 -8.22 -14.13 -19.68
C ASP A 180 -8.74 -12.99 -20.56
N ASP A 181 -9.91 -13.19 -21.16
CA ASP A 181 -10.59 -12.22 -22.00
C ASP A 181 -11.68 -11.41 -21.28
N HIS A 182 -11.88 -11.65 -19.98
CA HIS A 182 -12.86 -10.93 -19.20
C HIS A 182 -12.44 -9.48 -18.91
N ARG A 183 -13.45 -8.65 -18.66
CA ARG A 183 -13.31 -7.38 -17.94
C ARG A 183 -13.88 -7.52 -16.56
N TYR A 184 -13.37 -6.76 -15.62
CA TYR A 184 -13.79 -6.87 -14.22
C TYR A 184 -14.36 -5.55 -13.70
N ILE A 185 -15.39 -5.67 -12.86
CA ILE A 185 -15.86 -4.60 -11.99
C ILE A 185 -15.68 -5.08 -10.55
N TYR A 186 -14.91 -4.33 -9.79
CA TYR A 186 -14.67 -4.61 -8.38
C TYR A 186 -15.58 -3.75 -7.51
N ILE A 187 -16.14 -4.31 -6.42
CA ILE A 187 -16.99 -3.60 -5.47
C ILE A 187 -16.28 -3.36 -4.14
N GLY A 188 -14.99 -3.41 -4.12
CA GLY A 188 -14.12 -3.17 -2.98
C GLY A 188 -12.67 -3.25 -3.36
N THR A 189 -11.79 -3.00 -2.40
CA THR A 189 -10.35 -3.00 -2.57
C THR A 189 -9.65 -3.75 -1.43
N VAL A 190 -8.51 -4.35 -1.73
CA VAL A 190 -7.64 -4.93 -0.70
C VAL A 190 -7.09 -3.85 0.22
N GLY A 191 -6.87 -4.21 1.47
CA GLY A 191 -6.07 -3.42 2.38
C GLY A 191 -4.60 -3.83 2.32
N LYS A 192 -3.73 -2.95 2.81
CA LYS A 192 -2.30 -3.17 2.94
C LYS A 192 -1.82 -2.90 4.36
N LEU A 193 -1.12 -3.85 4.91
CA LEU A 193 -0.29 -3.69 6.08
C LEU A 193 1.17 -4.00 5.71
N MET A 194 2.09 -3.40 6.43
CA MET A 194 3.52 -3.70 6.28
C MET A 194 4.10 -4.21 7.60
N PRO A 195 3.83 -5.49 7.96
CA PRO A 195 4.47 -6.09 9.11
C PRO A 195 5.97 -6.12 8.91
N SER A 196 6.67 -5.62 9.91
CA SER A 196 8.11 -5.37 9.92
C SER A 196 8.73 -6.03 11.14
N PHE A 197 9.98 -6.46 11.02
CA PHE A 197 10.70 -7.21 12.03
C PHE A 197 12.07 -6.56 12.22
N TYR A 198 12.32 -6.06 13.41
CA TYR A 198 13.65 -5.64 13.85
C TYR A 198 14.22 -6.79 14.69
N ILE A 199 15.20 -7.51 14.13
CA ILE A 199 15.72 -8.74 14.68
C ILE A 199 17.09 -8.46 15.27
N VAL A 200 17.21 -8.58 16.58
CA VAL A 200 18.45 -8.38 17.30
C VAL A 200 19.05 -9.76 17.63
N GLY A 201 20.28 -9.97 17.17
CA GLY A 201 21.07 -11.15 17.45
C GLY A 201 22.13 -10.89 18.51
N LYS A 202 23.16 -11.73 18.50
CA LYS A 202 24.35 -11.60 19.33
C LYS A 202 25.58 -11.64 18.44
N GLU A 203 26.29 -10.53 18.34
CA GLU A 203 27.52 -10.43 17.54
C GLU A 203 28.60 -11.39 18.06
N THR A 204 29.33 -11.99 17.14
CA THR A 204 30.54 -12.74 17.42
C THR A 204 31.46 -12.73 16.21
N HIS A 205 32.76 -12.95 16.44
CA HIS A 205 33.72 -13.16 15.39
C HIS A 205 33.43 -14.49 14.65
N VAL A 206 33.64 -14.55 13.34
CA VAL A 206 33.38 -15.75 12.52
C VAL A 206 34.18 -16.99 12.97
N GLY A 207 35.30 -16.79 13.66
CA GLY A 207 36.07 -17.86 14.28
C GLY A 207 35.44 -18.46 15.56
N GLN A 208 34.35 -17.89 16.06
CA GLN A 208 33.63 -18.37 17.25
C GLN A 208 32.12 -18.40 16.98
N PRO A 209 31.67 -19.09 15.92
CA PRO A 209 30.30 -18.93 15.39
C PRO A 209 29.19 -19.32 16.36
N PHE A 210 29.47 -20.21 17.32
CA PHE A 210 28.47 -20.69 18.31
C PHE A 210 28.39 -19.79 19.55
N ASN A 211 29.29 -18.83 19.72
CA ASN A 211 29.22 -17.84 20.81
C ASN A 211 28.26 -16.69 20.50
N GLY A 212 27.78 -16.61 19.27
CA GLY A 212 26.81 -15.62 18.81
C GLY A 212 25.49 -16.25 18.38
N LEU A 213 24.55 -15.37 18.00
CA LEU A 213 23.28 -15.74 17.41
C LEU A 213 23.04 -14.85 16.19
N ASP A 214 23.05 -15.44 15.00
CA ASP A 214 22.92 -14.69 13.75
C ASP A 214 21.47 -14.29 13.46
N PRO A 215 21.15 -12.98 13.49
CA PRO A 215 19.82 -12.48 13.17
C PRO A 215 19.43 -12.72 11.70
N THR A 216 20.41 -12.90 10.80
CA THR A 216 20.17 -13.19 9.38
C THR A 216 19.56 -14.57 9.19
N GLN A 217 19.97 -15.56 10.00
CA GLN A 217 19.35 -16.89 9.98
C GLN A 217 17.89 -16.83 10.46
N ILE A 218 17.62 -16.06 11.52
CA ILE A 218 16.26 -15.88 12.03
C ILE A 218 15.38 -15.20 10.96
N ALA A 219 15.87 -14.15 10.32
CA ALA A 219 15.18 -13.47 9.23
C ALA A 219 14.89 -14.42 8.06
N GLY A 220 15.87 -15.25 7.65
CA GLY A 220 15.69 -16.25 6.61
C GLY A 220 14.60 -17.25 6.92
N ALA A 221 14.52 -17.73 8.17
CA ALA A 221 13.47 -18.64 8.63
C ALA A 221 12.07 -17.97 8.60
N ILE A 222 11.97 -16.70 9.03
CA ILE A 222 10.73 -15.91 8.95
C ILE A 222 10.29 -15.74 7.49
N ILE A 223 11.23 -15.43 6.58
CA ILE A 223 10.94 -15.31 5.15
C ILE A 223 10.40 -16.63 4.59
N LEU A 224 11.07 -17.75 4.85
CA LEU A 224 10.64 -19.06 4.37
C LEU A 224 9.26 -19.45 4.88
N LYS A 225 8.91 -19.04 6.10
CA LYS A 225 7.61 -19.33 6.70
C LYS A 225 6.48 -18.50 6.12
N ILE A 226 6.71 -17.20 5.84
CA ILE A 226 5.66 -16.21 5.52
C ILE A 226 5.56 -15.96 4.01
N ASN A 227 6.68 -15.82 3.30
CA ASN A 227 6.71 -15.36 1.91
C ASN A 227 5.97 -16.28 0.96
N LYS A 228 4.98 -15.75 0.21
CA LYS A 228 4.12 -16.49 -0.73
C LYS A 228 3.33 -17.63 -0.09
N ASN A 229 3.16 -17.63 1.23
CA ASN A 229 2.42 -18.68 1.94
C ASN A 229 0.96 -18.28 2.10
N ILE A 230 0.08 -19.02 1.41
CA ILE A 230 -1.38 -18.80 1.39
C ILE A 230 -2.02 -18.96 2.79
N ALA A 231 -1.38 -19.63 3.74
CA ALA A 231 -1.87 -19.73 5.12
C ALA A 231 -1.98 -18.36 5.82
N TYR A 232 -1.33 -17.35 5.30
CA TYR A 232 -1.41 -15.97 5.77
C TYR A 232 -2.39 -15.09 4.97
N SER A 233 -3.00 -15.63 3.90
CA SER A 233 -4.01 -14.95 3.11
C SER A 233 -5.36 -14.94 3.81
N ASP A 234 -6.15 -13.89 3.55
CA ASP A 234 -7.56 -13.86 3.93
C ASP A 234 -8.41 -14.56 2.88
N VAL A 235 -9.50 -15.19 3.31
CA VAL A 235 -10.51 -15.77 2.43
C VAL A 235 -11.87 -15.19 2.80
N VAL A 236 -12.46 -14.43 1.89
CA VAL A 236 -13.77 -13.79 2.06
C VAL A 236 -14.66 -14.17 0.91
N GLU A 237 -15.74 -14.90 1.20
CA GLU A 237 -16.74 -15.35 0.21
C GLU A 237 -16.13 -15.99 -1.06
N GLY A 238 -15.08 -16.79 -0.86
CA GLY A 238 -14.39 -17.50 -1.94
C GLY A 238 -13.32 -16.70 -2.69
N GLU A 239 -13.12 -15.43 -2.36
CA GLU A 239 -11.99 -14.64 -2.85
C GLU A 239 -10.82 -14.66 -1.85
N VAL A 240 -9.63 -14.95 -2.36
CA VAL A 240 -8.40 -15.11 -1.58
C VAL A 240 -7.51 -13.89 -1.80
N SER A 241 -7.04 -13.27 -0.72
CA SER A 241 -6.07 -12.19 -0.82
C SER A 241 -4.72 -12.71 -1.32
N LEU A 242 -3.94 -11.84 -1.96
CA LEU A 242 -2.56 -12.19 -2.32
C LEU A 242 -1.78 -12.56 -1.05
N PRO A 243 -0.94 -13.61 -1.09
CA PRO A 243 -0.12 -13.98 0.06
C PRO A 243 0.94 -12.91 0.32
N PRO A 244 1.49 -12.84 1.54
CA PRO A 244 2.52 -11.87 1.87
C PRO A 244 3.77 -12.01 0.98
N ILE A 245 4.36 -10.87 0.62
CA ILE A 245 5.58 -10.80 -0.19
C ILE A 245 6.66 -10.03 0.57
N THR A 246 7.85 -10.60 0.65
CA THR A 246 9.02 -9.91 1.20
C THR A 246 9.40 -8.73 0.30
N LEU A 247 9.43 -7.51 0.86
CA LEU A 247 9.86 -6.32 0.14
C LEU A 247 11.30 -5.93 0.45
N GLN A 248 11.73 -6.13 1.69
CA GLN A 248 13.12 -5.86 2.07
C GLN A 248 13.62 -6.88 3.09
N HIS A 249 14.87 -7.28 2.93
CA HIS A 249 15.69 -7.95 3.91
C HIS A 249 17.08 -7.30 3.88
N ARG A 250 17.50 -6.75 5.01
CA ARG A 250 18.78 -6.02 5.09
C ARG A 250 19.42 -6.23 6.45
N ASP A 251 20.70 -6.64 6.48
CA ASP A 251 21.50 -6.49 7.69
C ASP A 251 21.82 -5.00 7.94
N LEU A 252 22.04 -4.66 9.19
CA LEU A 252 22.27 -3.27 9.60
C LEU A 252 23.73 -2.99 9.94
N LYS A 253 24.65 -3.72 9.32
CA LYS A 253 26.09 -3.43 9.39
C LYS A 253 26.38 -2.15 8.61
N ALA A 254 27.09 -1.23 9.24
CA ALA A 254 27.50 0.01 8.59
C ALA A 254 28.65 -0.22 7.58
N GLU A 255 29.52 -1.21 7.88
CA GLU A 255 30.69 -1.53 7.07
C GLU A 255 31.04 -3.04 7.14
N TYR A 256 31.93 -3.47 6.27
CA TYR A 256 32.44 -4.85 6.32
C TYR A 256 33.22 -5.09 7.62
N SER A 257 32.94 -6.22 8.26
CA SER A 257 33.71 -6.76 9.39
C SER A 257 33.64 -8.29 9.36
N VAL A 258 34.61 -8.96 10.01
CA VAL A 258 34.61 -10.43 10.19
C VAL A 258 33.71 -10.88 11.35
N GLN A 259 32.63 -10.18 11.59
CA GLN A 259 31.62 -10.47 12.62
C GLN A 259 30.26 -10.72 11.98
N ILE A 260 29.42 -11.52 12.61
CA ILE A 260 27.99 -11.59 12.25
C ILE A 260 27.30 -10.27 12.56
N ALA A 261 26.19 -9.99 11.88
CA ALA A 261 25.43 -8.77 12.09
C ALA A 261 24.85 -8.69 13.52
N ARG A 262 24.77 -7.49 14.09
CA ARG A 262 24.08 -7.24 15.35
C ARG A 262 22.56 -7.29 15.18
N ALA A 263 22.06 -6.73 14.09
CA ALA A 263 20.64 -6.64 13.82
C ALA A 263 20.35 -6.73 12.32
N VAL A 264 19.11 -7.12 12.02
CA VAL A 264 18.52 -7.22 10.67
C VAL A 264 17.17 -6.53 10.68
N ASN A 265 16.83 -5.87 9.59
CA ASN A 265 15.49 -5.39 9.33
C ASN A 265 14.86 -6.15 8.15
N LEU A 266 13.59 -6.51 8.31
CA LEU A 266 12.80 -7.27 7.34
C LEU A 266 11.38 -6.73 7.33
N TYR A 267 10.75 -6.56 6.15
CA TYR A 267 9.33 -6.24 6.07
C TYR A 267 8.66 -6.86 4.84
N PHE A 268 7.34 -7.01 4.96
CA PHE A 268 6.49 -7.63 3.96
C PHE A 268 5.39 -6.66 3.51
N ASN A 269 4.94 -6.81 2.26
CA ASN A 269 3.62 -6.40 1.85
C ASN A 269 2.62 -7.49 2.28
N TYR A 270 1.59 -7.11 3.01
CA TYR A 270 0.55 -8.00 3.52
C TYR A 270 -0.82 -7.50 3.10
N ALA A 271 -1.44 -8.19 2.14
CA ALA A 271 -2.77 -7.86 1.63
C ALA A 271 -3.87 -8.40 2.56
N THR A 272 -4.88 -7.59 2.86
CA THR A 272 -6.02 -7.98 3.69
C THR A 272 -7.35 -7.82 2.97
N HIS A 273 -8.29 -8.74 3.21
CA HIS A 273 -9.71 -8.62 2.83
C HIS A 273 -10.59 -8.36 4.05
N ASN A 274 -10.22 -8.92 5.21
CA ASN A 274 -10.97 -8.77 6.47
C ASN A 274 -10.10 -8.84 7.73
N SER A 275 -8.83 -9.26 7.64
CA SER A 275 -7.95 -9.30 8.81
C SER A 275 -7.70 -7.92 9.37
N THR A 276 -7.89 -7.78 10.69
CA THR A 276 -7.54 -6.56 11.42
C THR A 276 -6.03 -6.49 11.69
N PRO A 277 -5.47 -5.31 11.98
CA PRO A 277 -4.07 -5.18 12.41
C PRO A 277 -3.72 -6.08 13.61
N ASP A 278 -4.63 -6.25 14.58
CA ASP A 278 -4.43 -7.18 15.73
C ASP A 278 -4.24 -8.62 15.27
N GLN A 279 -5.10 -9.09 14.37
CA GLN A 279 -5.03 -10.45 13.84
C GLN A 279 -3.74 -10.69 13.06
N VAL A 280 -3.32 -9.70 12.26
CA VAL A 280 -2.06 -9.76 11.52
C VAL A 280 -0.88 -9.73 12.50
N MET A 281 -0.88 -8.84 13.51
CA MET A 281 0.16 -8.80 14.54
C MET A 281 0.32 -10.15 15.24
N ALA A 282 -0.80 -10.76 15.67
CA ALA A 282 -0.78 -12.05 16.33
C ALA A 282 -0.19 -13.16 15.42
N LYS A 283 -0.57 -13.19 14.13
CA LYS A 283 0.00 -14.12 13.15
C LYS A 283 1.52 -13.90 12.98
N MET A 284 1.97 -12.65 12.94
CA MET A 284 3.39 -12.30 12.76
C MET A 284 4.23 -12.62 13.99
N LEU A 285 3.74 -12.31 15.19
CA LEU A 285 4.39 -12.68 16.45
C LEU A 285 4.58 -14.19 16.55
N LYS A 286 3.52 -14.97 16.23
CA LYS A 286 3.60 -16.43 16.23
C LYS A 286 4.60 -16.96 15.18
N ALA A 287 4.53 -16.45 13.96
CA ALA A 287 5.44 -16.88 12.89
C ALA A 287 6.91 -16.61 13.25
N ALA A 288 7.19 -15.43 13.82
CA ALA A 288 8.52 -15.04 14.28
C ALA A 288 9.00 -15.95 15.43
N TYR A 289 8.12 -16.26 16.40
CA TYR A 289 8.45 -17.13 17.51
C TYR A 289 8.79 -18.56 17.04
N ASP A 290 7.92 -19.14 16.21
CA ASP A 290 8.12 -20.49 15.66
C ASP A 290 9.45 -20.54 14.87
N SER A 291 9.72 -19.53 14.02
CA SER A 291 10.95 -19.45 13.24
C SER A 291 12.20 -19.31 14.12
N PHE A 292 12.14 -18.44 15.12
CA PHE A 292 13.26 -18.25 16.04
C PHE A 292 13.54 -19.52 16.85
N TYR A 293 12.48 -20.20 17.33
CA TYR A 293 12.60 -21.46 18.07
C TYR A 293 13.24 -22.54 17.21
N GLU A 294 12.82 -22.69 15.94
CA GLU A 294 13.42 -23.62 14.98
C GLU A 294 14.92 -23.35 14.77
N ILE A 295 15.32 -22.07 14.65
CA ILE A 295 16.74 -21.70 14.51
C ILE A 295 17.53 -22.06 15.75
N VAL A 296 17.01 -21.79 16.95
CA VAL A 296 17.71 -22.13 18.21
C VAL A 296 17.87 -23.63 18.33
N SER A 297 16.84 -24.43 18.01
CA SER A 297 16.91 -25.89 18.01
C SER A 297 17.98 -26.42 17.04
N THR A 298 17.91 -25.97 15.79
CA THR A 298 18.88 -26.33 14.75
C THR A 298 20.31 -25.93 15.11
N LEU A 299 20.50 -24.79 15.74
CA LEU A 299 21.82 -24.34 16.17
C LEU A 299 22.40 -25.24 17.25
N ASN A 300 21.60 -25.70 18.23
CA ASN A 300 22.01 -26.65 19.25
C ASN A 300 22.43 -28.00 18.64
N GLU A 301 21.63 -28.52 17.68
CA GLU A 301 21.95 -29.74 16.97
C GLU A 301 23.30 -29.63 16.20
N ARG A 302 23.49 -28.57 15.46
CA ARG A 302 24.73 -28.31 14.71
C ARG A 302 25.93 -28.12 15.62
N TYR A 303 25.74 -27.50 16.77
CA TYR A 303 26.78 -27.33 17.77
C TYR A 303 27.19 -28.67 18.38
N ASP A 304 26.22 -29.52 18.72
CA ASP A 304 26.51 -30.87 19.23
C ASP A 304 27.31 -31.71 18.21
N ILE A 305 26.91 -31.68 16.93
CA ILE A 305 27.65 -32.35 15.84
C ILE A 305 29.08 -31.80 15.73
N PHE A 306 29.26 -30.46 15.77
CA PHE A 306 30.57 -29.84 15.72
C PHE A 306 31.46 -30.23 16.90
N CYS A 307 30.93 -30.22 18.12
CA CYS A 307 31.66 -30.58 19.32
C CYS A 307 32.12 -32.04 19.28
N LYS A 308 31.25 -32.95 18.86
CA LYS A 308 31.58 -34.38 18.68
C LYS A 308 32.68 -34.59 17.65
N ALA A 309 32.56 -33.94 16.51
CA ALA A 309 33.59 -34.01 15.45
C ALA A 309 34.94 -33.42 15.85
N SER A 310 34.92 -32.41 16.72
CA SER A 310 36.11 -31.70 17.21
C SER A 310 36.68 -32.28 18.52
N HIS A 311 36.08 -33.32 19.07
CA HIS A 311 36.44 -33.92 20.36
C HIS A 311 36.37 -32.91 21.54
N ILE A 312 35.38 -32.00 21.50
CA ILE A 312 35.13 -30.99 22.52
C ILE A 312 33.92 -31.43 23.36
N GLU A 313 33.97 -31.23 24.68
CA GLU A 313 32.82 -31.47 25.55
C GLU A 313 31.65 -30.57 25.17
N THR A 314 30.50 -31.18 24.92
CA THR A 314 29.26 -30.49 24.55
C THR A 314 28.61 -29.85 25.79
N LYS A 315 28.30 -28.52 25.69
CA LYS A 315 27.43 -27.79 26.63
C LYS A 315 26.31 -27.19 25.83
N PRO A 316 25.04 -27.39 26.22
CA PRO A 316 23.92 -26.77 25.50
C PRO A 316 24.07 -25.26 25.38
N LEU A 317 23.73 -24.68 24.19
CA LEU A 317 23.65 -23.26 24.03
C LEU A 317 22.42 -22.73 24.80
N THR A 318 22.54 -21.56 25.41
CA THR A 318 21.51 -21.00 26.29
C THR A 318 20.54 -20.05 25.59
N TRP A 319 20.63 -19.97 24.27
CA TRP A 319 19.75 -19.09 23.48
C TRP A 319 18.28 -19.48 23.64
N LYS A 320 17.39 -18.48 23.72
CA LYS A 320 15.94 -18.67 23.82
C LYS A 320 15.24 -17.82 22.77
N ALA A 321 14.18 -18.37 22.17
CA ALA A 321 13.32 -17.59 21.29
C ALA A 321 12.56 -16.53 22.11
N ARG A 322 12.72 -15.26 21.72
CA ARG A 322 12.05 -14.11 22.32
C ARG A 322 11.49 -13.23 21.22
N VAL A 323 10.19 -13.00 21.27
CA VAL A 323 9.47 -12.17 20.30
C VAL A 323 8.51 -11.27 21.06
N ILE A 324 8.53 -9.98 20.76
CA ILE A 324 7.67 -8.97 21.38
C ILE A 324 7.13 -8.03 20.30
N SER A 325 6.03 -7.36 20.59
CA SER A 325 5.56 -6.25 19.78
C SER A 325 6.36 -4.97 20.08
N TYR A 326 6.27 -3.99 19.16
CA TYR A 326 6.84 -2.67 19.42
C TYR A 326 6.20 -2.00 20.65
N GLN A 327 4.89 -2.17 20.82
CA GLN A 327 4.18 -1.67 22.00
C GLN A 327 4.76 -2.23 23.30
N ASP A 328 5.02 -3.56 23.35
CA ASP A 328 5.62 -4.20 24.53
C ASP A 328 7.03 -3.66 24.79
N LEU A 329 7.84 -3.51 23.74
CA LEU A 329 9.16 -2.89 23.86
C LEU A 329 9.06 -1.46 24.40
N TYR A 330 8.19 -0.63 23.80
CA TYR A 330 8.02 0.76 24.23
C TYR A 330 7.60 0.85 25.70
N ASN A 331 6.62 0.04 26.11
CA ASN A 331 6.14 0.00 27.50
C ASN A 331 7.24 -0.45 28.47
N ALA A 332 8.04 -1.46 28.11
CA ALA A 332 9.15 -1.91 28.95
C ALA A 332 10.21 -0.81 29.12
N VAL A 333 10.57 -0.12 28.05
CA VAL A 333 11.57 0.97 28.10
C VAL A 333 11.00 2.20 28.81
N TYR A 334 9.72 2.51 28.62
CA TYR A 334 9.06 3.61 29.33
C TYR A 334 9.03 3.35 30.84
N ALA A 335 8.78 2.12 31.27
CA ALA A 335 8.86 1.74 32.68
C ALA A 335 10.26 1.93 33.29
N GLU A 336 11.32 1.80 32.48
CA GLU A 336 12.72 2.01 32.92
C GLU A 336 13.16 3.48 32.84
N ARG A 337 12.70 4.25 31.85
CA ARG A 337 13.25 5.56 31.48
C ARG A 337 12.28 6.73 31.60
N GLY A 338 10.98 6.45 31.68
CA GLY A 338 9.94 7.48 31.79
C GLY A 338 10.02 8.51 30.64
N GLU A 339 9.86 9.77 30.99
CA GLU A 339 9.85 10.90 30.06
C GLU A 339 11.14 11.06 29.23
N VAL A 340 12.27 10.55 29.71
CA VAL A 340 13.55 10.57 28.95
C VAL A 340 13.42 9.81 27.64
N LEU A 341 12.62 8.72 27.61
CA LEU A 341 12.31 8.01 26.35
C LEU A 341 11.54 8.91 25.41
N VAL A 342 10.47 9.55 25.90
CA VAL A 342 9.60 10.40 25.07
C VAL A 342 10.40 11.55 24.46
N GLU A 343 11.16 12.29 25.28
CA GLU A 343 12.01 13.39 24.81
C GLU A 343 13.01 12.94 23.73
N ARG A 344 13.64 11.78 23.96
CA ARG A 344 14.62 11.24 23.00
C ARG A 344 13.98 10.86 21.67
N ILE A 345 12.81 10.24 21.70
CA ILE A 345 12.08 9.83 20.47
C ILE A 345 11.60 11.06 19.70
N GLU A 346 11.04 12.06 20.37
CA GLU A 346 10.58 13.30 19.70
C GLU A 346 11.75 14.11 19.12
N ALA A 347 12.89 14.16 19.81
CA ALA A 347 14.11 14.77 19.27
C ALA A 347 14.59 14.05 18.01
N LEU A 348 14.60 12.70 18.04
CA LEU A 348 15.00 11.88 16.87
C LEU A 348 14.03 12.05 15.68
N LYS A 349 12.72 12.07 15.92
CA LYS A 349 11.72 12.36 14.89
C LYS A 349 12.00 13.73 14.23
N SER A 350 12.21 14.75 15.05
CA SER A 350 12.48 16.11 14.57
C SER A 350 13.79 16.22 13.78
N GLU A 351 14.78 15.40 14.08
CA GLU A 351 16.04 15.31 13.33
C GLU A 351 15.84 14.62 11.99
N MET A 352 15.20 13.43 12.00
CA MET A 352 14.98 12.62 10.80
C MET A 352 14.07 13.28 9.76
N LEU A 353 13.08 14.06 10.19
CA LEU A 353 12.20 14.81 9.27
C LEU A 353 12.93 15.86 8.43
N LYS A 354 14.17 16.23 8.78
CA LYS A 354 15.00 17.16 8.01
C LYS A 354 15.81 16.47 6.91
N ASP A 355 15.92 15.16 6.93
CA ASP A 355 16.68 14.39 5.96
C ASP A 355 15.75 13.69 4.96
N SER A 356 15.62 14.26 3.77
CA SER A 356 14.78 13.72 2.69
C SER A 356 15.19 12.35 2.15
N ARG A 357 16.32 11.79 2.60
CA ARG A 357 16.76 10.43 2.24
C ARG A 357 16.14 9.36 3.13
N ILE A 358 15.51 9.76 4.24
CA ILE A 358 14.85 8.87 5.19
C ILE A 358 13.38 8.76 4.79
N ASP A 359 13.03 7.63 4.18
CA ASP A 359 11.63 7.30 3.93
C ASP A 359 10.93 6.79 5.21
N GLU A 360 9.61 6.67 5.19
CA GLU A 360 8.81 6.33 6.37
C GLU A 360 9.15 4.94 6.94
N ARG A 361 9.62 3.99 6.11
CA ARG A 361 10.04 2.63 6.54
C ARG A 361 11.35 2.69 7.30
N LEU A 362 12.32 3.44 6.77
CA LEU A 362 13.60 3.69 7.42
C LEU A 362 13.42 4.53 8.70
N PHE A 363 12.51 5.49 8.67
CA PHE A 363 12.10 6.30 9.83
C PHE A 363 11.60 5.39 10.96
N SER A 364 10.64 4.50 10.67
CA SER A 364 10.12 3.52 11.63
C SER A 364 11.21 2.61 12.19
N GLN A 365 12.09 2.09 11.32
CA GLN A 365 13.22 1.25 11.74
C GLN A 365 14.14 1.97 12.72
N HIS A 366 14.49 3.23 12.45
CA HIS A 366 15.36 4.02 13.33
C HIS A 366 14.71 4.27 14.70
N LEU A 367 13.40 4.49 14.75
CA LEU A 367 12.67 4.64 16.01
C LEU A 367 12.69 3.34 16.83
N VAL A 368 12.41 2.19 16.20
CA VAL A 368 12.49 0.88 16.87
C VAL A 368 13.89 0.63 17.42
N ALA A 369 14.92 0.90 16.60
CA ALA A 369 16.31 0.76 17.00
C ALA A 369 16.66 1.67 18.18
N ALA A 370 16.18 2.92 18.18
CA ALA A 370 16.42 3.88 19.26
C ALA A 370 15.77 3.44 20.58
N VAL A 371 14.51 2.98 20.55
CA VAL A 371 13.83 2.45 21.72
C VAL A 371 14.58 1.22 22.25
N HIS A 372 14.93 0.26 21.40
CA HIS A 372 15.70 -0.92 21.80
C HIS A 372 17.07 -0.57 22.40
N ASN A 373 17.75 0.44 21.86
CA ASN A 373 19.03 0.89 22.39
C ASN A 373 18.95 1.49 23.81
N MET A 374 17.79 2.01 24.18
CA MET A 374 17.53 2.53 25.54
C MET A 374 17.09 1.45 26.54
N TRP A 375 16.68 0.27 26.05
CA TRP A 375 16.30 -0.85 26.90
C TRP A 375 17.53 -1.42 27.64
N SER A 376 17.39 -1.76 28.91
CA SER A 376 18.48 -2.38 29.69
C SER A 376 18.75 -3.83 29.25
N ASP A 377 17.72 -4.55 28.83
CA ASP A 377 17.80 -5.92 28.34
C ASP A 377 18.40 -5.94 26.93
N LYS A 378 19.52 -6.65 26.76
CA LYS A 378 20.27 -6.77 25.52
C LYS A 378 20.30 -8.18 24.94
N ASP A 379 19.52 -9.08 25.51
CA ASP A 379 19.41 -10.44 24.98
C ASP A 379 18.75 -10.44 23.60
N PRO A 380 19.09 -11.42 22.76
CA PRO A 380 18.50 -11.54 21.42
C PRO A 380 16.97 -11.54 21.43
N VAL A 381 16.38 -10.77 20.53
CA VAL A 381 14.93 -10.57 20.46
C VAL A 381 14.47 -10.23 19.04
N VAL A 382 13.29 -10.66 18.65
CA VAL A 382 12.58 -10.17 17.47
C VAL A 382 11.49 -9.19 17.93
N ILE A 383 11.53 -7.98 17.40
CA ILE A 383 10.54 -6.93 17.65
C ILE A 383 9.68 -6.81 16.40
N VAL A 384 8.39 -7.09 16.55
CA VAL A 384 7.41 -7.00 15.45
C VAL A 384 6.69 -5.65 15.53
N TYR A 385 6.60 -4.96 14.39
CA TYR A 385 5.95 -3.66 14.30
C TYR A 385 5.32 -3.47 12.92
N PHE A 386 4.60 -2.38 12.70
CA PHE A 386 4.13 -1.99 11.38
C PHE A 386 4.92 -0.80 10.86
N SER A 387 5.28 -0.85 9.59
CA SER A 387 5.79 0.32 8.85
C SER A 387 4.67 0.93 8.00
N PRO A 388 4.71 2.24 7.73
CA PRO A 388 3.85 2.84 6.72
C PRO A 388 4.15 2.31 5.29
N PRO A 389 3.19 2.45 4.34
CA PRO A 389 1.83 2.96 4.53
C PRO A 389 0.84 1.90 5.02
N TYR A 390 -0.28 2.36 5.56
CA TYR A 390 -1.46 1.56 5.85
C TYR A 390 -2.60 1.95 4.92
N TYR A 391 -3.19 0.95 4.27
CA TYR A 391 -4.43 1.11 3.49
C TYR A 391 -5.51 0.18 4.07
N PRO A 392 -6.66 0.70 4.49
CA PRO A 392 -7.74 -0.16 4.94
C PRO A 392 -8.38 -0.90 3.75
N HIS A 393 -8.73 -2.16 3.96
CA HIS A 393 -9.61 -2.86 3.04
C HIS A 393 -11.05 -2.37 3.21
N ASN A 394 -11.79 -2.35 2.13
CA ASN A 394 -13.24 -2.18 2.17
C ASN A 394 -13.92 -2.91 1.02
N TYR A 395 -15.20 -3.19 1.15
CA TYR A 395 -16.03 -3.68 0.05
C TYR A 395 -17.51 -3.45 0.35
N VAL A 396 -18.32 -3.41 -0.72
CA VAL A 396 -19.76 -3.24 -0.64
C VAL A 396 -20.38 -4.55 -0.20
N THR A 397 -20.91 -4.59 1.04
CA THR A 397 -21.45 -5.82 1.66
C THR A 397 -22.89 -6.10 1.25
N GLY A 398 -23.66 -5.08 0.91
CA GLY A 398 -25.11 -5.15 0.67
C GLY A 398 -25.95 -5.02 1.95
N GLU A 399 -25.35 -4.67 3.08
CA GLU A 399 -26.07 -4.52 4.36
C GLU A 399 -26.97 -3.29 4.39
N SER A 400 -26.49 -2.17 3.83
CA SER A 400 -27.27 -0.93 3.73
C SER A 400 -28.14 -0.89 2.46
N GLU A 401 -29.17 -0.04 2.47
CA GLU A 401 -30.02 0.19 1.28
C GLU A 401 -29.21 0.79 0.12
N LYS A 402 -28.27 1.69 0.40
CA LYS A 402 -27.39 2.28 -0.61
C LYS A 402 -26.52 1.21 -1.28
N GLU A 403 -25.93 0.34 -0.51
CA GLU A 403 -25.10 -0.75 -1.03
C GLU A 403 -25.89 -1.73 -1.88
N ARG A 404 -27.10 -2.13 -1.42
CA ARG A 404 -27.98 -3.00 -2.23
C ARG A 404 -28.33 -2.36 -3.56
N ARG A 405 -28.68 -1.06 -3.55
CA ARG A 405 -28.99 -0.31 -4.77
C ARG A 405 -27.79 -0.23 -5.71
N LEU A 406 -26.58 -0.02 -5.18
CA LEU A 406 -25.36 0.00 -5.98
C LEU A 406 -25.12 -1.37 -6.64
N ILE A 407 -25.22 -2.47 -5.87
CA ILE A 407 -25.07 -3.84 -6.39
C ILE A 407 -26.09 -4.13 -7.49
N GLU A 408 -27.36 -3.76 -7.32
CA GLU A 408 -28.41 -3.95 -8.33
C GLU A 408 -28.14 -3.12 -9.60
N THR A 409 -27.66 -1.89 -9.43
CA THR A 409 -27.25 -1.03 -10.56
C THR A 409 -26.12 -1.68 -11.35
N LEU A 410 -25.08 -2.17 -10.69
CA LEU A 410 -23.97 -2.86 -11.33
C LEU A 410 -24.41 -4.14 -12.03
N LYS A 411 -25.27 -4.96 -11.43
CA LYS A 411 -25.86 -6.13 -12.09
C LYS A 411 -26.63 -5.75 -13.35
N THR A 412 -27.36 -4.65 -13.31
CA THR A 412 -28.11 -4.14 -14.47
C THR A 412 -27.15 -3.70 -15.57
N VAL A 413 -26.08 -2.99 -15.26
CA VAL A 413 -25.05 -2.57 -16.22
C VAL A 413 -24.37 -3.79 -16.87
N VAL A 414 -23.94 -4.76 -16.05
CA VAL A 414 -23.30 -6.00 -16.55
C VAL A 414 -24.27 -6.78 -17.47
N THR A 415 -25.54 -6.90 -17.07
CA THR A 415 -26.55 -7.63 -17.87
C THR A 415 -26.86 -6.93 -19.21
N LYS A 416 -26.86 -5.61 -19.23
CA LYS A 416 -27.11 -4.80 -20.44
C LYS A 416 -25.90 -4.67 -21.33
N HIS A 417 -24.69 -5.00 -20.85
CA HIS A 417 -23.48 -4.91 -21.61
C HIS A 417 -23.48 -5.87 -22.80
N LYS A 418 -23.23 -5.34 -23.99
CA LYS A 418 -23.21 -6.11 -25.26
C LYS A 418 -21.83 -6.03 -25.94
N GLY A 419 -20.79 -5.68 -25.20
CA GLY A 419 -19.43 -5.62 -25.72
C GLY A 419 -18.87 -7.01 -26.04
N LYS A 420 -17.77 -7.06 -26.80
CA LYS A 420 -17.11 -8.32 -27.21
C LYS A 420 -16.54 -9.12 -26.03
N ARG A 421 -16.13 -8.42 -24.98
CA ARG A 421 -15.52 -9.03 -23.77
C ARG A 421 -16.55 -9.07 -22.63
N PRO A 422 -16.80 -10.25 -22.01
CA PRO A 422 -17.73 -10.35 -20.91
C PRO A 422 -17.22 -9.56 -19.69
N ILE A 423 -18.17 -8.99 -18.93
CA ILE A 423 -17.87 -8.30 -17.66
C ILE A 423 -18.20 -9.21 -16.50
N VAL A 424 -17.28 -9.35 -15.56
CA VAL A 424 -17.43 -10.17 -14.34
C VAL A 424 -17.30 -9.27 -13.11
N GLY A 425 -18.28 -9.35 -12.20
CA GLY A 425 -18.22 -8.69 -10.89
C GLY A 425 -17.32 -9.46 -9.93
N ARG A 426 -16.47 -8.74 -9.21
CA ARG A 426 -15.62 -9.26 -8.14
C ARG A 426 -15.72 -8.38 -6.90
N LYS A 427 -15.35 -8.92 -5.73
CA LYS A 427 -15.42 -8.18 -4.48
C LYS A 427 -14.21 -7.28 -4.27
N PHE A 428 -13.02 -7.81 -4.45
CA PHE A 428 -11.80 -7.10 -4.12
C PHE A 428 -10.94 -6.84 -5.36
N TYR A 429 -10.67 -5.56 -5.61
CA TYR A 429 -9.60 -5.14 -6.50
C TYR A 429 -8.27 -5.63 -5.91
N PRO A 430 -7.43 -6.34 -6.69
CA PRO A 430 -6.29 -7.06 -6.12
C PRO A 430 -5.07 -6.18 -5.85
N TYR A 431 -5.08 -4.93 -6.31
CA TYR A 431 -4.02 -3.95 -6.10
C TYR A 431 -4.44 -2.91 -5.07
N ILE A 432 -3.47 -2.11 -4.59
CA ILE A 432 -3.78 -0.94 -3.78
C ILE A 432 -4.51 0.08 -4.66
N SER A 433 -5.43 0.80 -4.08
CA SER A 433 -6.23 1.82 -4.76
C SER A 433 -6.64 2.91 -3.79
N ASP A 434 -6.80 4.10 -4.28
CA ASP A 434 -7.35 5.25 -3.58
C ASP A 434 -8.78 5.00 -3.04
N LEU A 435 -9.48 3.97 -3.55
CA LEU A 435 -10.74 3.50 -2.96
C LEU A 435 -10.62 3.01 -1.52
N SER A 436 -9.42 2.70 -1.04
CA SER A 436 -9.17 2.42 0.38
C SER A 436 -9.65 3.55 1.30
N PHE A 437 -9.66 4.79 0.81
CA PHE A 437 -10.11 5.98 1.56
C PHE A 437 -11.61 6.25 1.46
N ALA A 438 -12.36 5.45 0.69
CA ALA A 438 -13.82 5.60 0.57
C ALA A 438 -14.58 5.18 1.85
N SER A 439 -13.94 4.43 2.74
CA SER A 439 -14.48 4.02 4.03
C SER A 439 -13.39 4.04 5.09
N ALA A 440 -13.72 4.53 6.29
CA ALA A 440 -12.80 4.50 7.43
C ALA A 440 -13.10 3.26 8.30
N PRO A 441 -12.09 2.50 8.73
CA PRO A 441 -12.27 1.50 9.77
C PRO A 441 -12.62 2.17 11.11
N SER A 442 -13.37 1.47 11.96
CA SER A 442 -13.62 1.94 13.33
C SER A 442 -12.31 2.03 14.12
N SER A 443 -12.24 2.96 15.07
CA SER A 443 -11.01 3.26 15.83
C SER A 443 -10.48 2.07 16.63
N ASP A 444 -11.37 1.20 17.14
CA ASP A 444 -11.01 -0.03 17.83
C ASP A 444 -10.30 -1.05 16.91
N ARG A 445 -10.66 -1.08 15.63
CA ARG A 445 -10.02 -1.97 14.64
C ARG A 445 -8.60 -1.57 14.25
N ILE A 446 -8.21 -0.32 14.51
CA ILE A 446 -6.86 0.20 14.20
C ILE A 446 -6.02 0.49 15.44
N GLU A 447 -6.50 0.11 16.65
CA GLU A 447 -5.78 0.38 17.90
C GLU A 447 -4.40 -0.27 17.91
N SER A 448 -4.31 -1.53 17.54
CA SER A 448 -3.02 -2.24 17.43
C SER A 448 -2.08 -1.59 16.41
N LEU A 449 -2.62 -1.07 15.32
CA LEU A 449 -1.83 -0.34 14.33
C LEU A 449 -1.20 0.91 14.95
N LYS A 450 -2.00 1.74 15.62
CA LYS A 450 -1.52 2.97 16.29
C LYS A 450 -0.43 2.69 17.30
N ASN A 451 -0.60 1.62 18.10
CA ASN A 451 0.33 1.27 19.16
C ASN A 451 1.62 0.59 18.65
N ASN A 452 1.60 0.03 17.46
CA ASN A 452 2.72 -0.73 16.88
C ASN A 452 3.29 -0.12 15.59
N MET A 453 2.88 1.10 15.22
CA MET A 453 3.48 1.86 14.13
C MET A 453 4.28 3.01 14.74
N PRO A 454 5.64 2.95 14.72
CA PRO A 454 6.50 3.94 15.39
C PRO A 454 6.50 5.32 14.74
N ALA A 455 6.22 5.37 13.42
CA ALA A 455 6.25 6.59 12.61
C ALA A 455 4.99 7.46 12.78
#